data_beed961b129494e3f171eda6bdcf60e0
#
_entry.id   beed961b129494e3f171eda6bdcf60e0
#
_cell.length_a   1.000
_cell.length_b   1.000
_cell.length_c   1.000
_cell.angle_alpha   90.00
_cell.angle_beta   90.00
_cell.angle_gamma   90.00
#
_symmetry.space_group_name_H-M   'P 1'
#
loop_
_entity.id
_entity.type
_entity.pdbx_description
1 polymer ?
#
loop_
_entity_poly.entity_id
_entity_poly.type
_entity_poly.pdbx_seq_one_letter_code
_entity_poly.pdbx_strand_id
1 'polypeptide(L)'
;MDMILILKYIFLIITVFYVLFIFYFKLRYPFWSKQPIFYYHDIGNLIYPKGIIETSLPNCSERVDKSIIFKEASELSLNEIKDMKLLLTNNYMTDSFEKYTPTNNDIIDHLICRTIPSRISFYYDKKKGDLIGTMTSAYKQMIMSKINLNVGYIDYLCVDKNNRGKNIAGQIIQNHYIRERYQTKNSIFLFKHEGFSRPFVPLTIYNTYFYKLDNFEKIILTQQSLNISLITKNNTAMLYDLQTKLQNEIENSTSMFDCIIMDEFQHLTYLIEKKHIFIFALIENMKPKAFYFFRNNYTTYNDAKSIECYSCIKYENDIDTNKLILGFYLAIDYLKTIDKYKILILENIT
;
A
#
# COMPACT_ATOMS: atom_id res chain seq x y z
N MET A 1 52.05 -19.02 14.63
CA MET A 1 51.42 -18.40 13.46
C MET A 1 50.96 -17.02 13.89
N ASP A 2 51.43 -15.95 13.23
CA ASP A 2 51.15 -14.58 13.67
C ASP A 2 49.65 -14.27 13.64
N MET A 3 49.15 -13.74 14.75
CA MET A 3 47.75 -13.32 14.89
C MET A 3 47.29 -12.41 13.71
N ILE A 4 48.21 -11.58 13.24
CA ILE A 4 47.99 -10.70 12.08
C ILE A 4 47.76 -11.50 10.80
N LEU A 5 48.44 -12.63 10.61
CA LEU A 5 48.31 -13.47 9.45
C LEU A 5 46.91 -14.16 9.44
N ILE A 6 46.47 -14.64 10.62
CA ILE A 6 45.15 -15.25 10.79
C ILE A 6 44.05 -14.23 10.47
N LEU A 7 44.15 -12.99 10.99
CA LEU A 7 43.19 -11.92 10.71
C LEU A 7 43.11 -11.57 9.20
N LYS A 8 44.27 -11.55 8.51
CA LYS A 8 44.28 -11.34 7.06
C LYS A 8 43.53 -12.45 6.29
N TYR A 9 43.74 -13.71 6.67
CA TYR A 9 43.01 -14.83 6.03
C TYR A 9 41.53 -14.78 6.31
N ILE A 10 41.12 -14.47 7.54
CA ILE A 10 39.71 -14.32 7.90
C ILE A 10 39.07 -13.20 7.06
N PHE A 11 39.74 -12.04 6.98
CA PHE A 11 39.26 -10.91 6.19
C PHE A 11 39.15 -11.25 4.71
N LEU A 12 40.13 -11.96 4.15
CA LEU A 12 40.12 -12.42 2.75
C LEU A 12 38.92 -13.36 2.50
N ILE A 13 38.69 -14.32 3.40
CA ILE A 13 37.58 -15.28 3.29
C ILE A 13 36.25 -14.53 3.32
N ILE A 14 36.04 -13.62 4.27
CA ILE A 14 34.81 -12.80 4.37
C ILE A 14 34.60 -12.01 3.09
N THR A 15 35.66 -11.38 2.54
CA THR A 15 35.59 -10.60 1.31
C THR A 15 35.18 -11.47 0.12
N VAL A 16 35.76 -12.66 0.00
CA VAL A 16 35.41 -13.60 -1.08
C VAL A 16 33.95 -14.02 -0.97
N PHE A 17 33.47 -14.40 0.24
CA PHE A 17 32.07 -14.75 0.43
C PHE A 17 31.12 -13.59 0.12
N TYR A 18 31.47 -12.38 0.50
CA TYR A 18 30.69 -11.18 0.19
C TYR A 18 30.57 -10.94 -1.32
N VAL A 19 31.69 -11.05 -2.06
CA VAL A 19 31.70 -10.90 -3.53
C VAL A 19 30.85 -11.99 -4.20
N LEU A 20 31.00 -13.25 -3.75
CA LEU A 20 30.20 -14.37 -4.26
C LEU A 20 28.70 -14.17 -3.98
N PHE A 21 28.35 -13.65 -2.79
CA PHE A 21 26.98 -13.33 -2.45
C PHE A 21 26.39 -12.26 -3.37
N ILE A 22 27.12 -11.16 -3.64
CA ILE A 22 26.67 -10.11 -4.58
C ILE A 22 26.48 -10.70 -5.99
N PHE A 23 27.41 -11.54 -6.42
CA PHE A 23 27.31 -12.16 -7.74
C PHE A 23 26.09 -13.08 -7.85
N TYR A 24 25.88 -13.96 -6.85
CA TYR A 24 24.68 -14.79 -6.74
C TYR A 24 23.41 -13.95 -6.75
N PHE A 25 23.38 -12.85 -5.98
CA PHE A 25 22.24 -11.94 -5.92
C PHE A 25 21.89 -11.36 -7.28
N LYS A 26 22.90 -10.89 -8.04
CA LYS A 26 22.70 -10.34 -9.39
C LYS A 26 22.15 -11.39 -10.37
N LEU A 27 22.59 -12.63 -10.26
CA LEU A 27 22.09 -13.73 -11.08
C LEU A 27 20.66 -14.12 -10.71
N ARG A 28 20.35 -14.16 -9.42
CA ARG A 28 19.03 -14.59 -8.90
C ARG A 28 17.95 -13.55 -9.09
N TYR A 29 18.32 -12.26 -9.01
CA TYR A 29 17.39 -11.12 -9.08
C TYR A 29 17.85 -10.09 -10.12
N PRO A 30 17.92 -10.43 -11.43
CA PRO A 30 18.53 -9.58 -12.45
C PRO A 30 17.80 -8.24 -12.65
N PHE A 31 16.50 -8.20 -12.43
CA PHE A 31 15.71 -6.96 -12.47
C PHE A 31 15.98 -6.10 -11.23
N TRP A 32 15.73 -6.64 -10.03
CA TRP A 32 15.84 -5.91 -8.77
C TRP A 32 17.26 -5.42 -8.50
N SER A 33 18.29 -6.17 -8.86
CA SER A 33 19.69 -5.77 -8.67
C SER A 33 20.11 -4.48 -9.39
N LYS A 34 19.25 -3.96 -10.27
CA LYS A 34 19.47 -2.71 -11.01
C LYS A 34 18.57 -1.56 -10.54
N GLN A 35 17.69 -1.81 -9.59
CA GLN A 35 16.77 -0.78 -9.09
C GLN A 35 17.40 0.02 -7.94
N PRO A 36 17.07 1.31 -7.79
CA PRO A 36 17.54 2.16 -6.70
C PRO A 36 16.78 1.86 -5.41
N ILE A 37 17.02 0.69 -4.83
CA ILE A 37 16.37 0.21 -3.60
C ILE A 37 17.43 -0.17 -2.57
N PHE A 38 17.04 -0.28 -1.30
CA PHE A 38 17.95 -0.67 -0.24
C PHE A 38 18.12 -2.20 -0.20
N TYR A 39 19.36 -2.68 -0.37
CA TYR A 39 19.68 -4.10 -0.35
C TYR A 39 20.25 -4.54 0.98
N TYR A 40 20.02 -5.79 1.38
CA TYR A 40 20.60 -6.38 2.61
C TYR A 40 22.15 -6.40 2.63
N HIS A 41 22.77 -6.38 1.46
CA HIS A 41 24.25 -6.38 1.33
C HIS A 41 24.85 -4.98 1.17
N ASP A 42 24.04 -3.94 1.24
CA ASP A 42 24.52 -2.56 1.14
C ASP A 42 24.97 -2.05 2.52
N ILE A 43 26.16 -2.51 2.93
CA ILE A 43 26.77 -2.15 4.22
C ILE A 43 26.94 -0.63 4.35
N GLY A 44 27.24 0.06 3.25
CA GLY A 44 27.38 1.52 3.24
C GLY A 44 26.11 2.24 3.70
N ASN A 45 24.92 1.80 3.22
CA ASN A 45 23.65 2.35 3.65
C ASN A 45 23.25 1.93 5.07
N LEU A 46 23.74 0.78 5.58
CA LEU A 46 23.51 0.38 6.97
C LEU A 46 24.26 1.29 7.96
N ILE A 47 25.48 1.72 7.61
CA ILE A 47 26.33 2.57 8.47
C ILE A 47 25.99 4.05 8.29
N TYR A 48 25.78 4.49 7.06
CA TYR A 48 25.48 5.88 6.69
C TYR A 48 24.20 5.88 5.81
N PRO A 49 23.01 5.83 6.42
CA PRO A 49 21.77 5.79 5.68
C PRO A 49 21.62 7.07 4.84
N LYS A 50 21.55 6.87 3.53
CA LYS A 50 21.20 7.94 2.58
C LYS A 50 19.69 8.15 2.67
N GLY A 51 19.23 9.37 2.56
CA GLY A 51 17.79 9.63 2.45
C GLY A 51 17.22 9.06 1.15
N ILE A 52 17.19 9.85 0.09
CA ILE A 52 16.79 9.39 -1.24
C ILE A 52 18.00 8.77 -1.94
N ILE A 53 17.90 7.49 -2.33
CA ILE A 53 18.99 6.72 -2.93
C ILE A 53 19.35 7.27 -4.31
N GLU A 54 18.34 7.60 -5.13
CA GLU A 54 18.51 8.10 -6.50
C GLU A 54 17.78 9.44 -6.66
N THR A 55 18.53 10.53 -6.66
CA THR A 55 17.99 11.90 -6.83
C THR A 55 18.01 12.37 -8.28
N SER A 56 18.93 11.86 -9.10
CA SER A 56 19.04 12.20 -10.51
C SER A 56 17.89 11.59 -11.31
N LEU A 57 17.50 12.25 -12.40
CA LEU A 57 16.54 11.66 -13.32
C LEU A 57 17.18 10.48 -14.06
N PRO A 58 16.45 9.35 -14.23
CA PRO A 58 16.96 8.22 -14.96
C PRO A 58 17.22 8.57 -16.43
N ASN A 59 18.22 7.94 -17.06
CA ASN A 59 18.47 8.17 -18.48
C ASN A 59 17.31 7.63 -19.32
N CYS A 60 16.64 8.54 -20.03
CA CYS A 60 15.41 8.24 -20.78
C CYS A 60 15.64 7.44 -22.07
N SER A 61 16.84 7.55 -22.69
CA SER A 61 17.06 7.09 -24.06
C SER A 61 17.13 5.56 -24.22
N GLU A 62 17.43 4.83 -23.15
CA GLU A 62 17.80 3.41 -23.30
C GLU A 62 16.75 2.38 -22.84
N ARG A 63 15.66 2.80 -22.19
CA ARG A 63 14.80 1.86 -21.44
C ARG A 63 13.30 2.04 -21.57
N VAL A 64 12.82 2.99 -22.34
CA VAL A 64 11.38 3.21 -22.52
C VAL A 64 10.87 2.40 -23.69
N ASP A 65 10.11 1.34 -23.42
CA ASP A 65 9.38 0.60 -24.46
C ASP A 65 8.14 1.41 -24.88
N LYS A 66 8.12 1.86 -26.13
CA LYS A 66 7.01 2.62 -26.71
C LYS A 66 5.71 1.83 -26.82
N SER A 67 5.78 0.50 -26.71
CA SER A 67 4.60 -0.36 -26.73
C SER A 67 3.82 -0.33 -25.42
N ILE A 68 4.42 0.19 -24.33
CA ILE A 68 3.73 0.40 -23.06
C ILE A 68 3.06 1.76 -23.11
N ILE A 69 1.74 1.75 -23.06
CA ILE A 69 0.91 2.96 -23.01
C ILE A 69 0.92 3.48 -21.57
N PHE A 70 1.18 4.76 -21.37
CA PHE A 70 1.20 5.43 -20.09
C PHE A 70 0.26 6.63 -20.14
N LYS A 71 -0.72 6.66 -19.25
CA LYS A 71 -1.80 7.65 -19.23
C LYS A 71 -2.13 8.11 -17.82
N GLU A 72 -2.78 9.25 -17.73
CA GLU A 72 -3.48 9.67 -16.51
C GLU A 72 -4.83 8.96 -16.37
N ALA A 73 -5.28 8.75 -15.13
CA ALA A 73 -6.55 8.07 -14.86
C ALA A 73 -7.76 8.80 -15.47
N SER A 74 -7.68 10.12 -15.59
CA SER A 74 -8.70 10.96 -16.24
C SER A 74 -8.85 10.74 -17.75
N GLU A 75 -7.83 10.18 -18.39
CA GLU A 75 -7.79 9.92 -19.84
C GLU A 75 -8.27 8.54 -20.23
N LEU A 76 -8.68 7.72 -19.24
CA LEU A 76 -9.09 6.36 -19.50
C LEU A 76 -10.45 6.28 -20.22
N SER A 77 -10.48 5.54 -21.30
CA SER A 77 -11.71 5.15 -21.96
C SER A 77 -12.44 4.03 -21.18
N LEU A 78 -13.74 3.93 -21.36
CA LEU A 78 -14.55 2.84 -20.79
C LEU A 78 -14.06 1.44 -21.19
N ASN A 79 -13.50 1.31 -22.41
CA ASN A 79 -12.96 0.03 -22.87
C ASN A 79 -11.67 -0.33 -22.12
N GLU A 80 -10.76 0.62 -21.93
CA GLU A 80 -9.54 0.39 -21.16
C GLU A 80 -9.83 0.00 -19.71
N ILE A 81 -10.84 0.62 -19.09
CA ILE A 81 -11.29 0.25 -17.74
C ILE A 81 -11.86 -1.18 -17.71
N LYS A 82 -12.63 -1.56 -18.72
CA LYS A 82 -13.16 -2.93 -18.85
C LYS A 82 -12.05 -3.96 -19.04
N ASP A 83 -11.07 -3.66 -19.90
CA ASP A 83 -9.93 -4.55 -20.18
C ASP A 83 -9.09 -4.71 -18.91
N MET A 84 -8.82 -3.61 -18.19
CA MET A 84 -8.12 -3.64 -16.90
C MET A 84 -8.87 -4.48 -15.87
N LYS A 85 -10.19 -4.27 -15.72
CA LYS A 85 -11.02 -5.08 -14.85
C LYS A 85 -10.93 -6.57 -15.20
N LEU A 86 -11.05 -6.92 -16.47
CA LEU A 86 -10.99 -8.31 -16.93
C LEU A 86 -9.63 -8.94 -16.62
N LEU A 87 -8.53 -8.22 -16.87
CA LEU A 87 -7.20 -8.67 -16.55
C LEU A 87 -7.04 -8.92 -15.04
N LEU A 88 -7.46 -7.97 -14.21
CA LEU A 88 -7.36 -8.07 -12.75
C LEU A 88 -8.23 -9.22 -12.20
N THR A 89 -9.48 -9.32 -12.62
CA THR A 89 -10.40 -10.37 -12.15
C THR A 89 -9.84 -11.78 -12.43
N ASN A 90 -9.19 -11.98 -13.59
CA ASN A 90 -8.71 -13.29 -14.01
C ASN A 90 -7.30 -13.64 -13.52
N ASN A 91 -6.48 -12.64 -13.16
CA ASN A 91 -5.05 -12.86 -12.99
C ASN A 91 -4.46 -12.24 -11.71
N TYR A 92 -5.18 -11.37 -10.99
CA TYR A 92 -4.61 -10.65 -9.85
C TYR A 92 -4.37 -11.58 -8.66
N MET A 93 -5.35 -12.41 -8.31
CA MET A 93 -5.19 -13.44 -7.29
C MET A 93 -4.63 -14.74 -7.87
N THR A 94 -3.83 -15.45 -7.10
CA THR A 94 -3.16 -16.69 -7.52
C THR A 94 -3.89 -17.94 -7.07
N ASP A 95 -4.54 -17.88 -5.91
CA ASP A 95 -5.18 -19.03 -5.28
C ASP A 95 -6.62 -19.21 -5.75
N SER A 96 -7.07 -20.46 -5.84
CA SER A 96 -8.39 -20.80 -6.38
C SER A 96 -9.54 -20.37 -5.46
N PHE A 97 -9.28 -20.20 -4.17
CA PHE A 97 -10.28 -19.78 -3.17
C PHE A 97 -10.39 -18.27 -3.04
N GLU A 98 -9.48 -17.52 -3.65
CA GLU A 98 -9.46 -16.06 -3.65
C GLU A 98 -9.88 -15.52 -5.00
N LYS A 99 -10.82 -14.57 -5.01
CA LYS A 99 -11.25 -13.89 -6.24
C LYS A 99 -11.32 -12.39 -6.01
N TYR A 100 -10.62 -11.65 -6.84
CA TYR A 100 -10.74 -10.19 -6.88
C TYR A 100 -11.88 -9.81 -7.84
N THR A 101 -12.94 -9.21 -7.32
CA THR A 101 -14.20 -8.99 -8.06
C THR A 101 -14.69 -7.54 -8.01
N PRO A 102 -13.88 -6.55 -8.44
CA PRO A 102 -14.29 -5.15 -8.48
C PRO A 102 -15.28 -4.90 -9.62
N THR A 103 -16.06 -3.84 -9.49
CA THR A 103 -16.75 -3.21 -10.63
C THR A 103 -15.79 -2.26 -11.37
N ASN A 104 -16.21 -1.75 -12.53
CA ASN A 104 -15.43 -0.72 -13.22
C ASN A 104 -15.29 0.56 -12.38
N ASN A 105 -16.35 0.94 -11.67
CA ASN A 105 -16.35 2.11 -10.81
C ASN A 105 -15.41 1.92 -9.61
N ASP A 106 -15.38 0.73 -9.02
CA ASP A 106 -14.50 0.43 -7.89
C ASP A 106 -13.01 0.66 -8.25
N ILE A 107 -12.61 0.31 -9.48
CA ILE A 107 -11.24 0.52 -9.94
C ILE A 107 -10.96 2.01 -10.17
N ILE A 108 -11.84 2.69 -10.91
CA ILE A 108 -11.60 4.08 -11.30
C ILE A 108 -11.70 5.03 -10.10
N ASP A 109 -12.64 4.80 -9.17
CA ASP A 109 -12.84 5.64 -7.99
C ASP A 109 -11.58 5.71 -7.11
N HIS A 110 -10.78 4.66 -7.05
CA HIS A 110 -9.49 4.66 -6.33
C HIS A 110 -8.40 5.50 -7.03
N LEU A 111 -8.57 5.82 -8.31
CA LEU A 111 -7.58 6.50 -9.12
C LEU A 111 -7.89 7.99 -9.39
N ILE A 112 -9.15 8.40 -9.23
CA ILE A 112 -9.58 9.77 -9.50
C ILE A 112 -9.74 10.62 -8.24
N CYS A 113 -10.12 11.87 -8.41
CA CYS A 113 -10.36 12.82 -7.31
C CYS A 113 -9.11 13.09 -6.44
N ARG A 114 -7.97 13.27 -7.10
CA ARG A 114 -6.67 13.55 -6.48
C ARG A 114 -6.06 14.83 -7.04
N THR A 115 -5.31 15.56 -6.23
CA THR A 115 -4.58 16.77 -6.65
C THR A 115 -3.48 16.41 -7.64
N ILE A 116 -2.72 15.37 -7.36
CA ILE A 116 -1.76 14.80 -8.30
C ILE A 116 -2.43 13.62 -9.00
N PRO A 117 -2.63 13.67 -10.33
CA PRO A 117 -3.33 12.63 -11.06
C PRO A 117 -2.66 11.26 -10.89
N SER A 118 -3.45 10.22 -10.66
CA SER A 118 -2.96 8.84 -10.73
C SER A 118 -2.62 8.47 -12.16
N ARG A 119 -1.64 7.60 -12.32
CA ARG A 119 -1.15 7.16 -13.64
C ARG A 119 -1.21 5.66 -13.79
N ILE A 120 -1.39 5.25 -15.03
CA ILE A 120 -1.55 3.84 -15.39
C ILE A 120 -0.62 3.50 -16.54
N SER A 121 -0.01 2.33 -16.45
CA SER A 121 0.71 1.71 -17.56
C SER A 121 -0.06 0.48 -18.05
N PHE A 122 -0.26 0.39 -19.36
CA PHE A 122 -0.84 -0.75 -20.04
C PHE A 122 0.16 -1.39 -21.01
N TYR A 123 0.24 -2.72 -20.97
CA TYR A 123 1.02 -3.51 -21.90
C TYR A 123 0.10 -4.41 -22.70
N TYR A 124 -0.02 -4.13 -24.00
CA TYR A 124 -0.85 -4.90 -24.91
C TYR A 124 -0.04 -5.92 -25.69
N ASP A 125 -0.63 -7.09 -25.95
CA ASP A 125 -0.05 -8.07 -26.88
C ASP A 125 -0.02 -7.48 -28.29
N LYS A 126 1.17 -7.43 -28.90
CA LYS A 126 1.37 -6.83 -30.22
C LYS A 126 0.63 -7.55 -31.34
N LYS A 127 0.30 -8.84 -31.17
CA LYS A 127 -0.34 -9.67 -32.20
C LYS A 127 -1.86 -9.68 -32.04
N LYS A 128 -2.35 -9.78 -30.81
CA LYS A 128 -3.77 -9.94 -30.51
C LYS A 128 -4.46 -8.65 -30.14
N GLY A 129 -3.72 -7.66 -29.66
CA GLY A 129 -4.29 -6.42 -29.12
C GLY A 129 -4.89 -6.56 -27.71
N ASP A 130 -4.75 -7.72 -27.07
CA ASP A 130 -5.28 -7.97 -25.72
C ASP A 130 -4.40 -7.27 -24.68
N LEU A 131 -5.00 -6.74 -23.61
CA LEU A 131 -4.28 -6.21 -22.45
C LEU A 131 -3.69 -7.38 -21.64
N ILE A 132 -2.36 -7.47 -21.58
CA ILE A 132 -1.64 -8.55 -20.91
C ILE A 132 -0.86 -8.11 -19.68
N GLY A 133 -0.83 -6.81 -19.40
CA GLY A 133 -0.17 -6.29 -18.21
C GLY A 133 -0.63 -4.88 -17.86
N THR A 134 -0.73 -4.58 -16.56
CA THR A 134 -1.08 -3.26 -16.05
C THR A 134 -0.33 -2.96 -14.75
N MET A 135 -0.20 -1.68 -14.43
CA MET A 135 0.29 -1.15 -13.16
C MET A 135 -0.21 0.27 -12.98
N THR A 136 -0.51 0.66 -11.75
CA THR A 136 -0.94 2.03 -11.44
C THR A 136 -0.03 2.66 -10.39
N SER A 137 0.03 3.98 -10.37
CA SER A 137 0.56 4.80 -9.28
C SER A 137 -0.46 5.82 -8.83
N ALA A 138 -0.63 5.94 -7.51
CA ALA A 138 -1.45 6.96 -6.88
C ALA A 138 -0.66 7.65 -5.78
N TYR A 139 -0.78 8.97 -5.67
CA TYR A 139 0.01 9.71 -4.70
C TYR A 139 -0.61 9.69 -3.31
N LYS A 140 0.26 9.51 -2.31
CA LYS A 140 -0.06 9.61 -0.90
C LYS A 140 0.87 10.62 -0.24
N GLN A 141 0.40 11.25 0.80
CA GLN A 141 1.21 12.11 1.65
C GLN A 141 1.94 11.27 2.68
N MET A 142 3.26 11.38 2.76
CA MET A 142 4.09 10.77 3.79
C MET A 142 4.68 11.85 4.67
N ILE A 143 4.42 11.76 5.97
CA ILE A 143 4.94 12.67 6.98
C ILE A 143 5.86 11.87 7.89
N MET A 144 7.13 12.29 7.96
CA MET A 144 8.15 11.66 8.77
C MET A 144 9.01 12.75 9.43
N SER A 145 8.92 12.89 10.74
CA SER A 145 9.55 14.01 11.46
C SER A 145 9.10 15.36 10.86
N LYS A 146 10.04 16.21 10.45
CA LYS A 146 9.75 17.51 9.78
C LYS A 146 9.68 17.43 8.26
N ILE A 147 9.69 16.24 7.70
CA ILE A 147 9.71 16.03 6.26
C ILE A 147 8.30 15.61 5.82
N ASN A 148 7.73 16.38 4.90
CA ASN A 148 6.47 16.04 4.24
C ASN A 148 6.73 15.81 2.76
N LEU A 149 6.42 14.59 2.29
CA LEU A 149 6.72 14.13 0.94
C LEU A 149 5.47 13.54 0.28
N ASN A 150 5.34 13.79 -1.02
CA ASN A 150 4.42 13.00 -1.83
C ASN A 150 5.12 11.74 -2.30
N VAL A 151 4.52 10.57 -2.01
CA VAL A 151 5.04 9.27 -2.41
C VAL A 151 4.09 8.59 -3.37
N GLY A 152 4.62 7.99 -4.43
CA GLY A 152 3.82 7.21 -5.38
C GLY A 152 3.50 5.84 -4.79
N TYR A 153 2.23 5.55 -4.51
CA TYR A 153 1.81 4.21 -4.11
C TYR A 153 1.47 3.40 -5.35
N ILE A 154 2.23 2.31 -5.53
CA ILE A 154 2.07 1.40 -6.67
C ILE A 154 1.04 0.34 -6.33
N ASP A 155 0.08 0.17 -7.24
CA ASP A 155 -0.97 -0.84 -7.13
C ASP A 155 -1.28 -1.46 -8.49
N TYR A 156 -2.14 -2.48 -8.50
CA TYR A 156 -2.63 -3.18 -9.70
C TYR A 156 -1.53 -3.66 -10.65
N LEU A 157 -0.33 -3.97 -10.12
CA LEU A 157 0.68 -4.66 -10.91
C LEU A 157 0.20 -6.08 -11.21
N CYS A 158 -0.28 -6.28 -12.41
CA CYS A 158 -0.83 -7.57 -12.84
C CYS A 158 -0.33 -7.94 -14.23
N VAL A 159 0.03 -9.21 -14.42
CA VAL A 159 0.39 -9.77 -15.72
C VAL A 159 -0.43 -11.03 -15.95
N ASP A 160 -0.98 -11.15 -17.16
CA ASP A 160 -1.73 -12.33 -17.61
C ASP A 160 -0.95 -13.62 -17.34
N LYS A 161 -1.63 -14.63 -16.80
CA LYS A 161 -1.01 -15.90 -16.33
C LYS A 161 -0.20 -16.59 -17.42
N ASN A 162 -0.68 -16.55 -18.67
CA ASN A 162 -0.02 -17.21 -19.81
C ASN A 162 1.20 -16.43 -20.33
N ASN A 163 1.38 -15.21 -19.86
CA ASN A 163 2.47 -14.31 -20.23
C ASN A 163 3.48 -14.07 -19.10
N ARG A 164 3.31 -14.72 -17.95
CA ARG A 164 4.28 -14.66 -16.85
C ARG A 164 5.61 -15.33 -17.25
N GLY A 165 6.68 -14.99 -16.56
CA GLY A 165 8.03 -15.50 -16.85
C GLY A 165 8.74 -14.81 -18.03
N LYS A 166 8.07 -13.94 -18.81
CA LYS A 166 8.62 -13.22 -19.96
C LYS A 166 9.15 -11.83 -19.61
N ASN A 167 9.40 -11.53 -18.33
CA ASN A 167 9.86 -10.23 -17.81
C ASN A 167 8.94 -9.04 -18.10
N ILE A 168 7.64 -9.28 -18.35
CA ILE A 168 6.67 -8.20 -18.65
C ILE A 168 6.50 -7.27 -17.44
N ALA A 169 6.37 -7.83 -16.23
CA ALA A 169 6.27 -7.01 -15.02
C ALA A 169 7.48 -6.07 -14.87
N GLY A 170 8.70 -6.57 -15.06
CA GLY A 170 9.91 -5.75 -15.01
C GLY A 170 9.91 -4.62 -16.05
N GLN A 171 9.42 -4.89 -17.26
CA GLN A 171 9.30 -3.87 -18.32
C GLN A 171 8.27 -2.80 -17.94
N ILE A 172 7.11 -3.20 -17.41
CA ILE A 172 6.06 -2.27 -16.96
C ILE A 172 6.60 -1.38 -15.83
N ILE A 173 7.21 -1.98 -14.78
CA ILE A 173 7.77 -1.25 -13.64
C ILE A 173 8.80 -0.23 -14.12
N GLN A 174 9.75 -0.65 -14.96
CA GLN A 174 10.82 0.23 -15.45
C GLN A 174 10.27 1.40 -16.27
N ASN A 175 9.31 1.13 -17.17
CA ASN A 175 8.69 2.16 -18.00
C ASN A 175 7.88 3.15 -17.17
N HIS A 176 7.05 2.62 -16.26
CA HIS A 176 6.24 3.43 -15.37
C HIS A 176 7.11 4.33 -14.49
N TYR A 177 8.14 3.77 -13.85
CA TYR A 177 9.11 4.49 -13.03
C TYR A 177 9.77 5.64 -13.79
N ILE A 178 10.31 5.38 -15.00
CA ILE A 178 10.98 6.42 -15.79
C ILE A 178 10.01 7.55 -16.13
N ARG A 179 8.83 7.23 -16.69
CA ARG A 179 7.86 8.24 -17.11
C ARG A 179 7.33 9.05 -15.94
N GLU A 180 7.04 8.39 -14.82
CA GLU A 180 6.58 9.03 -13.59
C GLU A 180 7.62 10.02 -13.05
N ARG A 181 8.90 9.60 -12.99
CA ARG A 181 10.02 10.45 -12.58
C ARG A 181 10.16 11.71 -13.44
N TYR A 182 9.98 11.58 -14.75
CA TYR A 182 10.04 12.74 -15.66
C TYR A 182 8.87 13.68 -15.49
N GLN A 183 7.67 13.19 -15.27
CA GLN A 183 6.46 14.02 -15.17
C GLN A 183 6.32 14.70 -13.81
N THR A 184 6.63 14.00 -12.72
CA THR A 184 6.34 14.48 -11.35
C THR A 184 7.59 14.82 -10.56
N LYS A 185 8.77 14.39 -11.04
CA LYS A 185 10.04 14.45 -10.29
C LYS A 185 10.01 13.69 -8.98
N ASN A 186 8.97 12.91 -8.71
CA ASN A 186 8.88 12.09 -7.51
C ASN A 186 9.96 11.00 -7.50
N SER A 187 10.60 10.79 -6.36
CA SER A 187 11.71 9.84 -6.21
C SER A 187 11.38 8.64 -5.35
N ILE A 188 10.21 8.64 -4.70
CA ILE A 188 9.85 7.63 -3.71
C ILE A 188 8.60 6.91 -4.17
N PHE A 189 8.69 5.58 -4.25
CA PHE A 189 7.58 4.71 -4.60
C PHE A 189 7.43 3.63 -3.53
N LEU A 190 6.20 3.42 -3.09
CA LEU A 190 5.81 2.41 -2.11
C LEU A 190 4.94 1.36 -2.77
N PHE A 191 5.10 0.12 -2.36
CA PHE A 191 4.21 -0.97 -2.78
C PHE A 191 4.12 -2.04 -1.70
N LYS A 192 3.00 -2.72 -1.66
CA LYS A 192 2.80 -3.90 -0.81
C LYS A 192 3.36 -5.13 -1.54
N HIS A 193 4.13 -5.96 -0.84
CA HIS A 193 4.64 -7.22 -1.36
C HIS A 193 4.22 -8.35 -0.44
N GLU A 194 3.57 -9.35 -0.98
CA GLU A 194 3.17 -10.56 -0.27
C GLU A 194 4.25 -11.65 -0.39
N GLY A 195 4.36 -12.49 0.65
CA GLY A 195 5.32 -13.60 0.70
C GLY A 195 6.66 -13.28 1.36
N PHE A 196 7.50 -14.32 1.50
CA PHE A 196 8.73 -14.27 2.31
C PHE A 196 10.00 -13.92 1.53
N SER A 197 10.04 -14.19 0.23
CA SER A 197 11.26 -14.00 -0.57
C SER A 197 11.36 -12.57 -1.09
N ARG A 198 12.22 -11.78 -0.48
CA ARG A 198 12.46 -10.37 -0.85
C ARG A 198 13.92 -10.14 -1.18
N PRO A 199 14.21 -9.49 -2.31
CA PRO A 199 15.58 -9.13 -2.67
C PRO A 199 16.06 -7.83 -2.01
N PHE A 200 15.21 -7.12 -1.27
CA PHE A 200 15.48 -5.79 -0.70
C PHE A 200 14.97 -5.69 0.73
N VAL A 201 15.49 -4.70 1.46
CA VAL A 201 15.07 -4.40 2.83
C VAL A 201 13.68 -3.74 2.79
N PRO A 202 12.66 -4.32 3.42
CA PRO A 202 11.33 -3.70 3.48
C PRO A 202 11.31 -2.53 4.46
N LEU A 203 10.43 -1.56 4.21
CA LEU A 203 10.18 -0.46 5.14
C LEU A 203 9.57 -0.98 6.45
N THR A 204 8.60 -1.89 6.33
CA THR A 204 7.96 -2.56 7.45
C THR A 204 7.53 -3.98 7.07
N ILE A 205 7.41 -4.84 8.06
CA ILE A 205 6.90 -6.21 7.92
C ILE A 205 5.76 -6.36 8.90
N TYR A 206 4.63 -6.86 8.42
CA TYR A 206 3.45 -7.10 9.23
C TYR A 206 2.74 -8.38 8.81
N ASN A 207 1.91 -8.90 9.70
CA ASN A 207 1.09 -10.06 9.45
C ASN A 207 -0.34 -9.63 9.10
N THR A 208 -0.97 -10.43 8.25
CA THR A 208 -2.38 -10.30 7.91
C THR A 208 -3.15 -11.45 8.56
N TYR A 209 -4.19 -11.13 9.31
CA TYR A 209 -5.04 -12.07 10.03
C TYR A 209 -6.44 -12.08 9.44
N PHE A 210 -7.03 -13.27 9.37
CA PHE A 210 -8.36 -13.50 8.83
C PHE A 210 -9.30 -14.00 9.93
N TYR A 211 -10.45 -13.34 10.07
CA TYR A 211 -11.45 -13.68 11.06
C TYR A 211 -12.82 -13.80 10.40
N LYS A 212 -13.62 -14.78 10.82
CA LYS A 212 -15.05 -14.82 10.47
C LYS A 212 -15.78 -13.76 11.28
N LEU A 213 -16.53 -12.88 10.64
CA LEU A 213 -17.29 -11.84 11.33
C LEU A 213 -18.37 -12.43 12.26
N ASP A 214 -18.90 -13.58 11.94
CA ASP A 214 -19.88 -14.27 12.79
C ASP A 214 -19.30 -14.72 14.15
N ASN A 215 -17.97 -14.80 14.29
CA ASN A 215 -17.31 -15.13 15.56
C ASN A 215 -17.26 -13.93 16.53
N PHE A 216 -17.55 -12.73 16.07
CA PHE A 216 -17.65 -11.55 16.94
C PHE A 216 -19.06 -11.48 17.53
N GLU A 217 -19.17 -11.66 18.83
CA GLU A 217 -20.46 -11.56 19.54
C GLU A 217 -20.95 -10.11 19.55
N LYS A 218 -22.28 -9.95 19.51
CA LYS A 218 -22.90 -8.63 19.62
C LYS A 218 -22.69 -8.09 21.03
N ILE A 219 -22.14 -6.90 21.15
CA ILE A 219 -21.94 -6.24 22.42
C ILE A 219 -23.14 -5.34 22.77
N ILE A 220 -23.67 -5.49 23.97
CA ILE A 220 -24.67 -4.62 24.52
C ILE A 220 -23.95 -3.54 25.34
N LEU A 221 -24.07 -2.28 24.92
CA LEU A 221 -23.52 -1.15 25.64
C LEU A 221 -24.24 -0.98 27.00
N THR A 222 -23.48 -1.05 28.07
CA THR A 222 -23.98 -0.73 29.44
C THR A 222 -23.73 0.73 29.80
N GLN A 223 -22.85 1.44 29.08
CA GLN A 223 -22.53 2.84 29.31
C GLN A 223 -23.24 3.72 28.28
N GLN A 224 -24.15 4.57 28.73
CA GLN A 224 -24.92 5.50 27.87
C GLN A 224 -24.04 6.62 27.24
N SER A 225 -22.86 6.89 27.80
CA SER A 225 -21.98 7.97 27.33
C SER A 225 -21.07 7.57 26.15
N LEU A 226 -20.98 6.28 25.83
CA LEU A 226 -20.08 5.75 24.78
C LEU A 226 -20.92 5.34 23.56
N ASN A 227 -20.58 5.86 22.41
CA ASN A 227 -21.21 5.47 21.15
C ASN A 227 -20.20 5.43 19.99
N ILE A 228 -20.61 4.85 18.86
CA ILE A 228 -19.84 4.87 17.63
C ILE A 228 -20.54 5.72 16.59
N SER A 229 -19.80 6.53 15.89
CA SER A 229 -20.30 7.39 14.80
C SER A 229 -19.59 7.05 13.50
N LEU A 230 -20.35 6.72 12.46
CA LEU A 230 -19.81 6.58 11.10
C LEU A 230 -19.47 7.97 10.56
N ILE A 231 -18.25 8.12 10.05
CA ILE A 231 -17.85 9.30 9.31
C ILE A 231 -18.51 9.30 7.95
N THR A 232 -19.19 10.39 7.65
CA THR A 232 -19.89 10.65 6.39
C THR A 232 -19.49 12.03 5.89
N LYS A 233 -19.97 12.42 4.73
CA LYS A 233 -19.75 13.77 4.17
C LYS A 233 -20.12 14.90 5.15
N ASN A 234 -21.07 14.66 6.05
CA ASN A 234 -21.60 15.70 6.94
C ASN A 234 -20.79 15.92 8.21
N ASN A 235 -19.90 14.98 8.58
CA ASN A 235 -19.11 15.04 9.82
C ASN A 235 -17.62 14.81 9.60
N THR A 236 -17.11 15.12 8.41
CA THR A 236 -15.68 14.99 8.04
C THR A 236 -14.76 15.91 8.85
N ALA A 237 -15.27 16.92 9.55
CA ALA A 237 -14.47 17.79 10.40
C ALA A 237 -13.65 17.00 11.43
N MET A 238 -14.24 15.97 12.06
CA MET A 238 -13.52 15.10 13.00
C MET A 238 -12.32 14.38 12.37
N LEU A 239 -12.44 14.02 11.09
CA LEU A 239 -11.34 13.38 10.35
C LEU A 239 -10.24 14.39 10.02
N TYR A 240 -10.61 15.61 9.67
CA TYR A 240 -9.65 16.69 9.45
C TYR A 240 -8.87 17.03 10.72
N ASP A 241 -9.56 17.10 11.85
CA ASP A 241 -8.95 17.33 13.18
C ASP A 241 -7.97 16.19 13.54
N LEU A 242 -8.35 14.92 13.25
CA LEU A 242 -7.44 13.78 13.42
C LEU A 242 -6.19 13.92 12.57
N GLN A 243 -6.31 14.20 11.28
CA GLN A 243 -5.15 14.34 10.39
C GLN A 243 -4.24 15.47 10.84
N THR A 244 -4.80 16.63 11.20
CA THR A 244 -4.04 17.78 11.70
C THR A 244 -3.31 17.44 13.01
N LYS A 245 -3.97 16.73 13.93
CA LYS A 245 -3.36 16.30 15.18
C LYS A 245 -2.19 15.35 14.95
N LEU A 246 -2.36 14.32 14.13
CA LEU A 246 -1.33 13.35 13.81
C LEU A 246 -0.12 14.01 13.14
N GLN A 247 -0.35 14.95 12.23
CA GLN A 247 0.70 15.73 11.60
C GLN A 247 1.50 16.53 12.65
N ASN A 248 0.81 17.28 13.50
CA ASN A 248 1.44 18.09 14.55
C ASN A 248 2.24 17.22 15.54
N GLU A 249 1.73 16.05 15.91
CA GLU A 249 2.43 15.12 16.82
C GLU A 249 3.73 14.60 16.22
N ILE A 250 3.75 14.27 14.93
CA ILE A 250 4.98 13.84 14.25
C ILE A 250 5.97 14.99 14.11
N GLU A 251 5.54 16.16 13.67
CA GLU A 251 6.40 17.34 13.51
C GLU A 251 7.04 17.76 14.82
N ASN A 252 6.34 17.59 15.94
CA ASN A 252 6.82 17.90 17.29
C ASN A 252 7.53 16.71 17.96
N SER A 253 7.67 15.55 17.29
CA SER A 253 8.29 14.34 17.85
C SER A 253 7.59 13.84 19.13
N THR A 254 6.29 14.05 19.25
CA THR A 254 5.43 13.56 20.36
C THR A 254 4.58 12.38 19.96
N SER A 255 4.60 12.00 18.66
CA SER A 255 3.86 10.86 18.14
C SER A 255 4.47 9.53 18.59
N MET A 256 3.61 8.53 18.75
CA MET A 256 4.04 7.13 18.86
C MET A 256 4.45 6.53 17.53
N PHE A 257 4.22 7.22 16.41
CA PHE A 257 4.54 6.77 15.06
C PHE A 257 5.76 7.51 14.54
N ASP A 258 6.69 6.79 13.90
CA ASP A 258 7.85 7.37 13.22
C ASP A 258 7.47 8.02 11.88
N CYS A 259 6.42 7.51 11.25
CA CYS A 259 5.94 7.92 9.94
C CYS A 259 4.44 7.70 9.80
N ILE A 260 3.76 8.63 9.13
CA ILE A 260 2.37 8.48 8.71
C ILE A 260 2.29 8.56 7.20
N ILE A 261 1.55 7.64 6.59
CA ILE A 261 1.23 7.64 5.16
C ILE A 261 -0.30 7.71 5.05
N MET A 262 -0.80 8.78 4.44
CA MET A 262 -2.22 9.02 4.32
C MET A 262 -2.63 9.43 2.91
N ASP A 263 -3.87 9.17 2.55
CA ASP A 263 -4.47 9.73 1.34
C ASP A 263 -4.74 11.23 1.53
N GLU A 264 -4.78 11.96 0.42
CA GLU A 264 -5.25 13.35 0.41
C GLU A 264 -6.67 13.43 0.99
N PHE A 265 -6.94 14.44 1.81
CA PHE A 265 -8.25 14.59 2.47
C PHE A 265 -9.42 14.58 1.48
N GLN A 266 -9.27 15.26 0.34
CA GLN A 266 -10.28 15.29 -0.71
C GLN A 266 -10.56 13.89 -1.28
N HIS A 267 -9.51 13.10 -1.56
CA HIS A 267 -9.66 11.75 -2.06
C HIS A 267 -10.28 10.82 -1.00
N LEU A 268 -9.85 10.94 0.25
CA LEU A 268 -10.39 10.15 1.35
C LEU A 268 -11.89 10.41 1.55
N THR A 269 -12.31 11.67 1.51
CA THR A 269 -13.74 12.04 1.62
C THR A 269 -14.55 11.54 0.43
N TYR A 270 -13.98 11.55 -0.78
CA TYR A 270 -14.58 10.96 -1.96
C TYR A 270 -14.80 9.44 -1.81
N LEU A 271 -13.79 8.71 -1.32
CA LEU A 271 -13.90 7.27 -1.09
C LEU A 271 -14.93 6.91 0.00
N ILE A 272 -15.08 7.76 1.02
CA ILE A 272 -16.12 7.62 2.05
C ILE A 272 -17.52 7.79 1.40
N GLU A 273 -17.71 8.82 0.58
CA GLU A 273 -18.97 9.08 -0.12
C GLU A 273 -19.36 7.92 -1.04
N LYS A 274 -18.38 7.34 -1.72
CA LYS A 274 -18.54 6.17 -2.58
C LYS A 274 -18.65 4.83 -1.85
N LYS A 275 -18.50 4.81 -0.52
CA LYS A 275 -18.53 3.62 0.33
C LYS A 275 -17.40 2.60 0.05
N HIS A 276 -16.27 3.08 -0.44
CA HIS A 276 -15.05 2.28 -0.56
C HIS A 276 -14.32 2.17 0.76
N ILE A 277 -14.45 3.23 1.59
CA ILE A 277 -13.86 3.31 2.92
C ILE A 277 -14.96 3.62 3.94
N PHE A 278 -14.88 2.96 5.09
CA PHE A 278 -15.73 3.21 6.26
C PHE A 278 -14.82 3.61 7.42
N ILE A 279 -15.08 4.77 7.99
CA ILE A 279 -14.33 5.26 9.15
C ILE A 279 -15.33 5.47 10.28
N PHE A 280 -15.02 4.88 11.43
CA PHE A 280 -15.83 5.02 12.63
C PHE A 280 -15.05 5.79 13.67
N ALA A 281 -15.70 6.75 14.30
CA ALA A 281 -15.20 7.46 15.47
C ALA A 281 -15.88 6.92 16.73
N LEU A 282 -15.09 6.50 17.71
CA LEU A 282 -15.56 6.23 19.05
C LEU A 282 -15.73 7.56 19.77
N ILE A 283 -16.96 7.85 20.20
CA ILE A 283 -17.34 9.09 20.85
C ILE A 283 -17.66 8.81 22.32
N GLU A 284 -17.03 9.56 23.22
CA GLU A 284 -17.37 9.58 24.66
C GLU A 284 -17.52 11.03 25.10
N ASN A 285 -18.66 11.34 25.75
CA ASN A 285 -18.98 12.69 26.21
C ASN A 285 -18.81 13.76 25.09
N MET A 286 -19.36 13.49 23.92
CA MET A 286 -19.32 14.34 22.71
C MET A 286 -17.92 14.58 22.13
N LYS A 287 -16.89 13.85 22.58
CA LYS A 287 -15.52 13.97 22.09
C LYS A 287 -15.06 12.67 21.43
N PRO A 288 -14.31 12.74 20.32
CA PRO A 288 -13.71 11.57 19.72
C PRO A 288 -12.61 11.01 20.61
N LYS A 289 -12.55 9.69 20.74
CA LYS A 289 -11.55 8.96 21.54
C LYS A 289 -10.65 8.08 20.70
N ALA A 290 -11.19 7.48 19.64
CA ALA A 290 -10.47 6.62 18.72
C ALA A 290 -11.15 6.60 17.36
N PHE A 291 -10.40 6.18 16.33
CA PHE A 291 -10.90 6.01 14.98
C PHE A 291 -10.52 4.62 14.46
N TYR A 292 -11.43 4.00 13.69
CA TYR A 292 -11.29 2.68 13.09
C TYR A 292 -11.51 2.81 11.60
N PHE A 293 -10.53 2.38 10.81
CA PHE A 293 -10.50 2.55 9.37
C PHE A 293 -10.69 1.21 8.69
N PHE A 294 -11.74 1.08 7.91
CA PHE A 294 -12.04 -0.12 7.13
C PHE A 294 -12.11 0.24 5.65
N ARG A 295 -11.69 -0.69 4.81
CA ARG A 295 -11.83 -0.56 3.36
C ARG A 295 -12.43 -1.81 2.74
N ASN A 296 -13.24 -1.63 1.71
CA ASN A 296 -13.64 -2.71 0.84
C ASN A 296 -12.43 -3.10 -0.02
N ASN A 297 -11.96 -4.31 0.09
CA ASN A 297 -10.84 -4.81 -0.71
C ASN A 297 -11.28 -5.57 -1.96
N TYR A 298 -12.59 -5.69 -2.19
CA TYR A 298 -13.22 -6.38 -3.35
C TYR A 298 -12.78 -7.83 -3.53
N THR A 299 -12.21 -8.43 -2.51
CA THR A 299 -11.80 -9.84 -2.53
C THR A 299 -12.85 -10.69 -1.85
N THR A 300 -13.16 -11.82 -2.46
CA THR A 300 -13.99 -12.86 -1.86
C THR A 300 -13.13 -14.09 -1.58
N TYR A 301 -13.38 -14.75 -0.45
CA TYR A 301 -12.73 -15.98 -0.03
C TYR A 301 -13.80 -17.07 0.04
N ASN A 302 -13.75 -18.07 -0.85
CA ASN A 302 -14.80 -19.06 -1.00
C ASN A 302 -16.19 -18.40 -1.17
N ASP A 303 -16.26 -17.37 -2.02
CA ASP A 303 -17.43 -16.55 -2.32
C ASP A 303 -17.96 -15.69 -1.14
N ALA A 304 -17.28 -15.69 0.00
CA ALA A 304 -17.58 -14.82 1.14
C ALA A 304 -16.90 -13.46 0.98
N LYS A 305 -17.65 -12.38 0.99
CA LYS A 305 -17.14 -11.00 0.90
C LYS A 305 -16.27 -10.67 2.13
N SER A 306 -15.18 -9.98 1.91
CA SER A 306 -14.28 -9.50 2.96
C SER A 306 -14.26 -7.99 3.07
N ILE A 307 -13.92 -7.53 4.29
CA ILE A 307 -13.59 -6.14 4.59
C ILE A 307 -12.28 -6.11 5.35
N GLU A 308 -11.46 -5.13 5.09
CA GLU A 308 -10.15 -5.00 5.71
C GLU A 308 -10.13 -3.83 6.68
N CYS A 309 -9.77 -4.08 7.94
CA CYS A 309 -9.38 -3.03 8.87
C CYS A 309 -7.88 -2.79 8.72
N TYR A 310 -7.53 -1.63 8.17
CA TYR A 310 -6.15 -1.29 7.87
C TYR A 310 -5.53 -0.29 8.86
N SER A 311 -6.34 0.30 9.77
CA SER A 311 -5.82 1.15 10.83
C SER A 311 -6.81 1.30 11.98
N CYS A 312 -6.27 1.36 13.22
CA CYS A 312 -6.98 1.74 14.43
C CYS A 312 -6.14 2.80 15.15
N ILE A 313 -6.66 4.01 15.30
CA ILE A 313 -5.89 5.15 15.83
C ILE A 313 -6.54 5.66 17.10
N LYS A 314 -5.77 5.74 18.18
CA LYS A 314 -6.17 6.44 19.40
C LYS A 314 -6.15 7.94 19.13
N TYR A 315 -7.26 8.63 19.38
CA TYR A 315 -7.28 10.08 19.33
C TYR A 315 -6.78 10.69 20.63
N GLU A 316 -7.10 10.08 21.77
CA GLU A 316 -6.54 10.41 23.09
C GLU A 316 -5.62 9.26 23.53
N ASN A 317 -4.41 9.59 23.97
CA ASN A 317 -3.39 8.59 24.32
C ASN A 317 -3.72 7.78 25.57
N ASP A 318 -4.57 8.32 26.46
CA ASP A 318 -5.00 7.75 27.73
C ASP A 318 -6.26 6.89 27.64
N ILE A 319 -6.80 6.67 26.44
CA ILE A 319 -7.98 5.81 26.27
C ILE A 319 -7.71 4.40 26.81
N ASP A 320 -8.63 3.91 27.63
CA ASP A 320 -8.61 2.54 28.13
C ASP A 320 -8.69 1.53 26.96
N THR A 321 -7.83 0.54 27.01
CA THR A 321 -7.76 -0.51 25.99
C THR A 321 -9.09 -1.25 25.84
N ASN A 322 -9.84 -1.48 26.94
CA ASN A 322 -11.15 -2.13 26.85
C ASN A 322 -12.15 -1.28 26.07
N LYS A 323 -12.12 0.05 26.23
CA LYS A 323 -12.96 0.96 25.45
C LYS A 323 -12.57 0.97 23.98
N LEU A 324 -11.26 0.91 23.67
CA LEU A 324 -10.76 0.81 22.31
C LEU A 324 -11.26 -0.48 21.65
N ILE A 325 -11.15 -1.61 22.33
CA ILE A 325 -11.65 -2.90 21.84
C ILE A 325 -13.17 -2.86 21.67
N LEU A 326 -13.89 -2.31 22.64
CA LEU A 326 -15.34 -2.16 22.57
C LEU A 326 -15.78 -1.36 21.34
N GLY A 327 -15.12 -0.22 21.07
CA GLY A 327 -15.39 0.60 19.89
C GLY A 327 -15.15 -0.17 18.58
N PHE A 328 -14.11 -0.99 18.53
CA PHE A 328 -13.84 -1.86 17.39
C PHE A 328 -14.96 -2.88 17.15
N TYR A 329 -15.45 -3.55 18.20
CA TYR A 329 -16.58 -4.46 18.10
C TYR A 329 -17.87 -3.77 17.63
N LEU A 330 -18.14 -2.57 18.13
CA LEU A 330 -19.30 -1.78 17.68
C LEU A 330 -19.20 -1.41 16.19
N ALA A 331 -17.99 -1.09 15.70
CA ALA A 331 -17.76 -0.84 14.28
C ALA A 331 -18.03 -2.10 13.43
N ILE A 332 -17.58 -3.26 13.91
CA ILE A 332 -17.86 -4.55 13.28
C ILE A 332 -19.36 -4.85 13.24
N ASP A 333 -20.06 -4.66 14.34
CA ASP A 333 -21.52 -4.88 14.40
C ASP A 333 -22.26 -4.01 13.39
N TYR A 334 -21.83 -2.75 13.24
CA TYR A 334 -22.38 -1.86 12.22
C TYR A 334 -22.09 -2.38 10.80
N LEU A 335 -20.85 -2.80 10.52
CA LEU A 335 -20.44 -3.32 9.21
C LEU A 335 -21.21 -4.58 8.80
N LYS A 336 -21.55 -5.47 9.74
CA LYS A 336 -22.40 -6.64 9.48
C LYS A 336 -23.77 -6.27 8.90
N THR A 337 -24.28 -5.09 9.22
CA THR A 337 -25.58 -4.63 8.76
C THR A 337 -25.54 -3.97 7.37
N ILE A 338 -24.40 -3.40 6.98
CA ILE A 338 -24.32 -2.61 5.73
C ILE A 338 -24.26 -3.47 4.48
N ASP A 339 -23.36 -4.45 4.42
CA ASP A 339 -23.05 -5.12 3.13
C ASP A 339 -22.82 -6.63 3.23
N LYS A 340 -23.31 -7.26 4.27
CA LYS A 340 -23.21 -8.72 4.46
C LYS A 340 -21.78 -9.26 4.36
N TYR A 341 -20.79 -8.51 4.81
CA TYR A 341 -19.43 -9.01 4.94
C TYR A 341 -19.38 -10.23 5.85
N LYS A 342 -18.54 -11.20 5.52
CA LYS A 342 -18.39 -12.46 6.28
C LYS A 342 -16.98 -12.62 6.84
N ILE A 343 -16.01 -11.94 6.25
CA ILE A 343 -14.60 -12.06 6.61
C ILE A 343 -14.05 -10.68 6.94
N LEU A 344 -13.39 -10.59 8.09
CA LEU A 344 -12.60 -9.44 8.49
C LEU A 344 -11.12 -9.77 8.28
N ILE A 345 -10.42 -8.87 7.62
CA ILE A 345 -8.98 -8.91 7.46
C ILE A 345 -8.38 -7.83 8.36
N LEU A 346 -7.38 -8.18 9.15
CA LEU A 346 -6.63 -7.27 10.01
C LEU A 346 -5.15 -7.28 9.64
N GLU A 347 -4.57 -6.11 9.52
CA GLU A 347 -3.12 -5.92 9.37
C GLU A 347 -2.56 -5.34 10.67
N ASN A 348 -1.54 -5.98 11.24
CA ASN A 348 -0.91 -5.49 12.48
C ASN A 348 0.18 -4.47 12.21
N ILE A 349 -0.11 -3.49 11.37
CA ILE A 349 0.85 -2.45 10.97
C ILE A 349 0.80 -1.21 11.89
N THR A 350 -0.22 -1.10 12.71
CA THR A 350 -0.43 0.02 13.64
C THR A 350 -0.50 -0.46 15.09
#